data_164e02c28fc42c9b3a2503e81815f656
#
_entry.id   164e02c28fc42c9b3a2503e81815f656
#
_cell.length_a   1.000
_cell.length_b   1.000
_cell.length_c   1.000
_cell.angle_alpha   90.00
_cell.angle_beta   90.00
_cell.angle_gamma   90.00
#
_symmetry.space_group_name_H-M   'P 1'
#
loop_
_entity.id
_entity.type
_entity.pdbx_description
1 polymer ?
#
loop_
_entity_poly.entity_id
_entity_poly.type
_entity_poly.pdbx_seq_one_letter_code
_entity_poly.pdbx_strand_id
1 'polypeptide(L)'
;LQRSDDENAMAGLIPQSFIDDLLNRTDIVDVVSSRVQMKKAGKNYTACCPFHKEKTPSFSVSPDKQFYYCFGCGAGGNALGFIMDHDNLDFPQAIEELAKAAGMEIPREERDNGRGRKPRQPTDSPLYPLLTAAADFYRQEAAVDYLKGRGLTGEIARDFGLGFAPPGWDNLLKHLSSDTLQQKAMIDAGLLIENAETGKRYDRFRDRVMFPIRDTRGRIIAFGGRVLGDDKPKYLNSPETPVFHKGQELYGLFEARKNNRNLDEIIVVEGYMDVIALAQQGLRNAVATLGTATSEEHMKRLFRVVPNVLFCFDGDQAGRNAAWRALECSCRKAKTPIP
;
A
#
# COMPACT_ATOMS: atom_id res chain seq x y z
N LEU A 1 -1.92 0.53 -27.73
CA LEU A 1 -3.13 -0.25 -28.13
C LEU A 1 -3.19 -1.64 -27.48
N GLN A 2 -2.48 -1.88 -26.38
CA GLN A 2 -2.43 -3.18 -25.68
C GLN A 2 -2.85 -3.11 -24.19
N ARG A 3 -3.46 -1.99 -23.77
CA ARG A 3 -4.00 -1.84 -22.40
C ARG A 3 -5.44 -2.35 -22.20
N SER A 4 -6.14 -2.74 -23.27
CA SER A 4 -7.58 -3.07 -23.22
C SER A 4 -7.92 -4.48 -22.75
N ASP A 5 -6.99 -5.42 -22.74
CA ASP A 5 -7.31 -6.83 -22.46
C ASP A 5 -7.11 -7.22 -20.99
N ASP A 6 -6.21 -6.54 -20.26
CA ASP A 6 -6.01 -6.75 -18.81
C ASP A 6 -7.05 -6.00 -17.95
N GLU A 7 -7.60 -4.90 -18.44
CA GLU A 7 -8.75 -4.21 -17.82
C GLU A 7 -10.00 -5.10 -17.78
N ASN A 8 -10.17 -5.97 -18.78
CA ASN A 8 -11.33 -6.84 -18.90
C ASN A 8 -11.29 -8.09 -17.99
N ALA A 9 -10.13 -8.55 -17.57
CA ALA A 9 -10.01 -9.72 -16.69
C ALA A 9 -10.37 -9.42 -15.22
N MET A 10 -10.31 -8.14 -14.80
CA MET A 10 -10.75 -7.69 -13.48
C MET A 10 -12.16 -7.08 -13.46
N ALA A 11 -12.70 -6.70 -14.63
CA ALA A 11 -14.06 -6.22 -14.82
C ALA A 11 -15.15 -7.27 -14.49
N GLY A 12 -14.77 -8.54 -14.28
CA GLY A 12 -15.73 -9.62 -13.95
C GLY A 12 -16.45 -9.52 -12.60
N LEU A 13 -16.24 -8.45 -11.83
CA LEU A 13 -16.89 -8.19 -10.53
C LEU A 13 -17.71 -6.89 -10.51
N ILE A 14 -17.50 -5.99 -11.45
CA ILE A 14 -18.25 -4.74 -11.58
C ILE A 14 -18.80 -4.71 -13.01
N PRO A 15 -20.14 -4.64 -13.19
CA PRO A 15 -20.72 -4.61 -14.52
C PRO A 15 -20.19 -3.43 -15.35
N GLN A 16 -19.88 -3.66 -16.64
CA GLN A 16 -19.42 -2.59 -17.53
C GLN A 16 -20.45 -1.45 -17.62
N SER A 17 -21.75 -1.79 -17.60
CA SER A 17 -22.84 -0.80 -17.58
C SER A 17 -22.76 0.14 -16.39
N PHE A 18 -22.34 -0.36 -15.22
CA PHE A 18 -22.14 0.49 -14.04
C PHE A 18 -20.96 1.44 -14.21
N ILE A 19 -19.87 0.97 -14.82
CA ILE A 19 -18.68 1.80 -15.10
C ILE A 19 -19.05 2.90 -16.08
N ASP A 20 -19.80 2.58 -17.12
CA ASP A 20 -20.25 3.54 -18.11
C ASP A 20 -21.21 4.59 -17.49
N ASP A 21 -22.15 4.17 -16.64
CA ASP A 21 -23.02 5.06 -15.90
C ASP A 21 -22.26 5.95 -14.92
N LEU A 22 -21.25 5.42 -14.24
CA LEU A 22 -20.42 6.14 -13.32
C LEU A 22 -19.61 7.24 -14.05
N LEU A 23 -18.98 6.90 -15.17
CA LEU A 23 -18.24 7.86 -16.00
C LEU A 23 -19.16 8.94 -16.60
N ASN A 24 -20.39 8.59 -17.02
CA ASN A 24 -21.38 9.53 -17.53
C ASN A 24 -21.88 10.52 -16.46
N ARG A 25 -21.85 10.14 -15.18
CA ARG A 25 -22.24 11.01 -14.05
C ARG A 25 -21.07 11.78 -13.45
N THR A 26 -19.84 11.49 -13.87
CA THR A 26 -18.64 12.10 -13.32
C THR A 26 -18.10 13.14 -14.29
N ASP A 27 -18.02 14.41 -13.86
CA ASP A 27 -17.33 15.42 -14.66
C ASP A 27 -15.82 15.37 -14.37
N ILE A 28 -15.01 15.14 -15.42
CA ILE A 28 -13.56 15.11 -15.30
C ILE A 28 -12.98 16.43 -14.77
N VAL A 29 -13.63 17.56 -15.05
CA VAL A 29 -13.18 18.87 -14.56
C VAL A 29 -13.29 18.93 -13.05
N ASP A 30 -14.37 18.44 -12.47
CA ASP A 30 -14.57 18.39 -11.01
C ASP A 30 -13.57 17.45 -10.34
N VAL A 31 -13.36 16.27 -10.92
CA VAL A 31 -12.40 15.29 -10.43
C VAL A 31 -10.98 15.83 -10.43
N VAL A 32 -10.57 16.48 -11.51
CA VAL A 32 -9.21 17.04 -11.62
C VAL A 32 -9.07 18.29 -10.76
N SER A 33 -10.09 19.17 -10.71
CA SER A 33 -10.05 20.43 -9.95
C SER A 33 -9.94 20.18 -8.45
N SER A 34 -10.46 19.06 -7.95
CA SER A 34 -10.33 18.70 -6.52
C SER A 34 -8.90 18.36 -6.12
N ARG A 35 -7.98 18.13 -7.09
CA ARG A 35 -6.60 17.70 -6.88
C ARG A 35 -5.55 18.62 -7.48
N VAL A 36 -5.89 19.29 -8.58
CA VAL A 36 -4.98 20.14 -9.35
C VAL A 36 -5.63 21.50 -9.61
N GLN A 37 -4.92 22.56 -9.27
CA GLN A 37 -5.38 23.92 -9.54
C GLN A 37 -5.33 24.21 -11.04
N MET A 38 -6.48 24.29 -11.71
CA MET A 38 -6.60 24.54 -13.13
C MET A 38 -7.05 25.97 -13.46
N LYS A 39 -6.65 26.46 -14.62
CA LYS A 39 -7.11 27.72 -15.20
C LYS A 39 -7.88 27.46 -16.49
N LYS A 40 -9.00 28.16 -16.68
CA LYS A 40 -9.76 28.06 -17.92
C LYS A 40 -8.97 28.69 -19.09
N ALA A 41 -8.83 27.96 -20.16
CA ALA A 41 -8.14 28.35 -21.37
C ALA A 41 -9.01 28.04 -22.60
N GLY A 42 -9.85 29.00 -23.01
CA GLY A 42 -10.84 28.78 -24.06
C GLY A 42 -11.92 27.80 -23.66
N LYS A 43 -12.06 26.69 -24.42
CA LYS A 43 -13.00 25.61 -24.15
C LYS A 43 -12.46 24.57 -23.14
N ASN A 44 -11.15 24.56 -22.90
CA ASN A 44 -10.48 23.60 -22.04
C ASN A 44 -10.00 24.26 -20.74
N TYR A 45 -9.52 23.40 -19.82
CA TYR A 45 -8.80 23.82 -18.62
C TYR A 45 -7.33 23.41 -18.76
N THR A 46 -6.41 24.22 -18.20
CA THR A 46 -4.97 23.96 -18.26
C THR A 46 -4.33 24.12 -16.88
N ALA A 47 -3.28 23.34 -16.63
CA ALA A 47 -2.47 23.38 -15.42
C ALA A 47 -1.04 22.93 -15.69
N CYS A 48 -0.14 23.13 -14.75
CA CYS A 48 1.09 22.35 -14.70
C CYS A 48 0.76 20.89 -14.40
N CYS A 49 1.43 19.97 -15.10
CA CYS A 49 1.14 18.55 -15.02
C CYS A 49 1.45 17.99 -13.61
N PRO A 50 0.52 17.25 -12.99
CA PRO A 50 0.79 16.60 -11.71
C PRO A 50 1.71 15.36 -11.86
N PHE A 51 1.90 14.87 -13.08
CA PHE A 51 2.63 13.65 -13.36
C PHE A 51 4.11 13.86 -13.72
N HIS A 52 4.56 15.10 -14.01
CA HIS A 52 5.96 15.44 -14.21
C HIS A 52 6.24 16.88 -13.77
N LYS A 53 7.50 17.20 -13.51
CA LYS A 53 7.90 18.56 -13.12
C LYS A 53 8.01 19.46 -14.34
N GLU A 54 7.25 20.55 -14.37
CA GLU A 54 7.32 21.59 -15.41
C GLU A 54 7.08 22.99 -14.84
N LYS A 55 7.49 24.01 -15.58
CA LYS A 55 7.28 25.41 -15.23
C LYS A 55 6.18 26.07 -16.06
N THR A 56 5.88 25.53 -17.21
CA THR A 56 4.85 26.01 -18.16
C THR A 56 3.74 25.00 -18.24
N PRO A 57 2.45 25.40 -18.16
CA PRO A 57 1.33 24.48 -18.22
C PRO A 57 1.28 23.72 -19.54
N SER A 58 1.36 22.37 -19.44
CA SER A 58 1.20 21.48 -20.60
C SER A 58 0.08 20.44 -20.40
N PHE A 59 -0.55 20.44 -19.24
CA PHE A 59 -1.67 19.56 -18.90
C PHE A 59 -2.98 20.23 -19.29
N SER A 60 -3.79 19.57 -20.10
CA SER A 60 -5.07 20.06 -20.62
C SER A 60 -6.19 19.09 -20.29
N VAL A 61 -7.34 19.63 -19.85
CA VAL A 61 -8.57 18.89 -19.58
C VAL A 61 -9.68 19.42 -20.47
N SER A 62 -10.32 18.55 -21.23
CA SER A 62 -11.41 18.89 -22.13
C SER A 62 -12.75 18.45 -21.51
N PRO A 63 -13.63 19.40 -21.11
CA PRO A 63 -14.96 19.07 -20.63
C PRO A 63 -15.83 18.38 -21.70
N ASP A 64 -15.74 18.83 -22.95
CA ASP A 64 -16.53 18.28 -24.07
C ASP A 64 -16.18 16.81 -24.36
N LYS A 65 -14.90 16.44 -24.19
CA LYS A 65 -14.40 15.09 -24.48
C LYS A 65 -14.33 14.21 -23.23
N GLN A 66 -14.53 14.76 -22.04
CA GLN A 66 -14.33 14.09 -20.76
C GLN A 66 -12.97 13.37 -20.68
N PHE A 67 -11.90 14.10 -21.09
CA PHE A 67 -10.56 13.55 -21.28
C PHE A 67 -9.49 14.56 -20.87
N TYR A 68 -8.40 14.09 -20.24
CA TYR A 68 -7.21 14.90 -20.00
C TYR A 68 -6.04 14.42 -20.85
N TYR A 69 -5.14 15.34 -21.17
CA TYR A 69 -3.91 15.03 -21.87
C TYR A 69 -2.79 16.00 -21.50
N CYS A 70 -1.60 15.47 -21.26
CA CYS A 70 -0.39 16.26 -21.03
C CYS A 70 0.51 16.24 -22.28
N PHE A 71 0.72 17.40 -22.87
CA PHE A 71 1.60 17.54 -24.03
C PHE A 71 3.10 17.44 -23.70
N GLY A 72 3.47 17.47 -22.38
CA GLY A 72 4.85 17.34 -21.94
C GLY A 72 5.28 15.88 -21.74
N CYS A 73 4.46 15.05 -21.07
CA CYS A 73 4.82 13.66 -20.76
C CYS A 73 3.94 12.61 -21.44
N GLY A 74 2.92 13.01 -22.22
CA GLY A 74 2.03 12.08 -22.90
C GLY A 74 0.98 11.40 -22.01
N ALA A 75 0.93 11.68 -20.70
CA ALA A 75 -0.11 11.15 -19.82
C ALA A 75 -1.50 11.61 -20.27
N GLY A 76 -2.47 10.69 -20.37
CA GLY A 76 -3.81 11.02 -20.82
C GLY A 76 -4.81 9.93 -20.50
N GLY A 77 -6.08 10.30 -20.29
CA GLY A 77 -7.15 9.38 -19.93
C GLY A 77 -8.44 10.07 -19.53
N ASN A 78 -9.43 9.29 -19.11
CA ASN A 78 -10.68 9.75 -18.54
C ASN A 78 -10.57 10.03 -17.03
N ALA A 79 -11.68 10.37 -16.36
CA ALA A 79 -11.71 10.63 -14.92
C ALA A 79 -11.20 9.44 -14.10
N LEU A 80 -11.52 8.21 -14.50
CA LEU A 80 -11.06 6.99 -13.82
C LEU A 80 -9.55 6.81 -13.97
N GLY A 81 -9.02 6.94 -15.20
CA GLY A 81 -7.58 6.89 -15.47
C GLY A 81 -6.81 7.97 -14.70
N PHE A 82 -7.37 9.19 -14.59
CA PHE A 82 -6.75 10.26 -13.84
C PHE A 82 -6.61 9.91 -12.34
N ILE A 83 -7.66 9.39 -11.71
CA ILE A 83 -7.60 8.97 -10.29
C ILE A 83 -6.61 7.82 -10.09
N MET A 84 -6.61 6.84 -10.98
CA MET A 84 -5.66 5.73 -10.94
C MET A 84 -4.22 6.23 -10.96
N ASP A 85 -3.91 7.14 -11.87
CA ASP A 85 -2.55 7.66 -12.06
C ASP A 85 -2.16 8.68 -10.97
N HIS A 86 -3.08 9.57 -10.57
CA HIS A 86 -2.79 10.64 -9.60
C HIS A 86 -2.77 10.13 -8.17
N ASP A 87 -3.78 9.36 -7.75
CA ASP A 87 -3.93 8.86 -6.40
C ASP A 87 -3.27 7.48 -6.22
N ASN A 88 -2.65 6.95 -7.30
CA ASN A 88 -1.96 5.67 -7.33
C ASN A 88 -2.87 4.50 -6.90
N LEU A 89 -4.11 4.49 -7.38
CA LEU A 89 -5.13 3.50 -7.06
C LEU A 89 -5.20 2.41 -8.14
N ASP A 90 -5.58 1.20 -7.73
CA ASP A 90 -5.98 0.17 -8.69
C ASP A 90 -7.39 0.44 -9.24
N PHE A 91 -7.75 -0.23 -10.35
CA PHE A 91 -9.02 -0.03 -11.03
C PHE A 91 -10.26 -0.17 -10.13
N PRO A 92 -10.41 -1.23 -9.30
CA PRO A 92 -11.52 -1.32 -8.36
C PRO A 92 -11.55 -0.19 -7.32
N GLN A 93 -10.38 0.23 -6.83
CA GLN A 93 -10.27 1.32 -5.85
C GLN A 93 -10.66 2.66 -6.46
N ALA A 94 -10.26 2.93 -7.70
CA ALA A 94 -10.61 4.14 -8.41
C ALA A 94 -12.13 4.20 -8.70
N ILE A 95 -12.76 3.08 -9.03
CA ILE A 95 -14.22 2.99 -9.17
C ILE A 95 -14.92 3.26 -7.81
N GLU A 96 -14.43 2.69 -6.72
CA GLU A 96 -14.98 2.93 -5.38
C GLU A 96 -14.92 4.43 -5.01
N GLU A 97 -13.81 5.08 -5.32
CA GLU A 97 -13.62 6.51 -5.05
C GLU A 97 -14.56 7.39 -5.88
N LEU A 98 -14.68 7.13 -7.19
CA LEU A 98 -15.60 7.84 -8.06
C LEU A 98 -17.06 7.57 -7.70
N ALA A 99 -17.43 6.32 -7.39
CA ALA A 99 -18.79 5.95 -7.01
C ALA A 99 -19.21 6.66 -5.72
N LYS A 100 -18.29 6.74 -4.73
CA LYS A 100 -18.51 7.47 -3.49
C LYS A 100 -18.72 8.97 -3.77
N ALA A 101 -17.90 9.57 -4.63
CA ALA A 101 -18.02 10.99 -5.01
C ALA A 101 -19.33 11.26 -5.79
N ALA A 102 -19.76 10.32 -6.63
CA ALA A 102 -21.02 10.41 -7.39
C ALA A 102 -22.27 9.98 -6.62
N GLY A 103 -22.14 9.54 -5.36
CA GLY A 103 -23.25 9.03 -4.55
C GLY A 103 -23.88 7.75 -5.10
N MET A 104 -23.09 6.93 -5.82
CA MET A 104 -23.55 5.68 -6.44
C MET A 104 -23.11 4.47 -5.61
N GLU A 105 -24.03 3.52 -5.40
CA GLU A 105 -23.69 2.22 -4.83
C GLU A 105 -23.22 1.26 -5.91
N ILE A 106 -22.07 0.61 -5.69
CA ILE A 106 -21.51 -0.35 -6.64
C ILE A 106 -22.38 -1.63 -6.61
N PRO A 107 -22.98 -2.06 -7.73
CA PRO A 107 -23.74 -3.30 -7.80
C PRO A 107 -22.83 -4.49 -7.44
N ARG A 108 -23.21 -5.26 -6.46
CA ARG A 108 -22.53 -6.50 -6.09
C ARG A 108 -23.28 -7.66 -6.71
N GLU A 109 -22.79 -8.25 -7.79
CA GLU A 109 -23.30 -9.53 -8.26
C GLU A 109 -23.01 -10.60 -7.21
N GLU A 110 -24.05 -11.11 -6.55
CA GLU A 110 -23.99 -12.31 -5.74
C GLU A 110 -23.81 -13.53 -6.65
N ARG A 111 -22.58 -13.92 -6.93
CA ARG A 111 -22.32 -15.26 -7.43
C ARG A 111 -22.20 -16.19 -6.23
N ASP A 112 -23.28 -16.90 -5.99
CA ASP A 112 -23.33 -18.07 -5.10
C ASP A 112 -22.42 -19.17 -5.68
N ASN A 113 -21.16 -19.21 -5.28
CA ASN A 113 -20.25 -20.33 -5.45
C ASN A 113 -19.47 -20.50 -4.15
N GLY A 114 -19.85 -21.52 -3.38
CA GLY A 114 -19.34 -21.90 -2.06
C GLY A 114 -17.85 -22.14 -1.91
N ARG A 115 -17.01 -21.19 -2.35
CA ARG A 115 -15.58 -21.10 -2.02
C ARG A 115 -15.34 -19.80 -1.24
N GLY A 116 -14.93 -19.97 0.00
CA GLY A 116 -14.76 -18.92 1.00
C GLY A 116 -14.19 -17.62 0.45
N ARG A 117 -15.01 -16.56 0.46
CA ARG A 117 -14.60 -15.18 0.21
C ARG A 117 -13.52 -14.80 1.21
N LYS A 118 -12.29 -14.53 0.72
CA LYS A 118 -11.31 -13.83 1.54
C LYS A 118 -11.89 -12.44 1.90
N PRO A 119 -11.86 -12.03 3.18
CA PRO A 119 -12.39 -10.73 3.59
C PRO A 119 -11.68 -9.62 2.82
N ARG A 120 -12.43 -8.78 2.12
CA ARG A 120 -11.93 -7.51 1.58
C ARG A 120 -11.60 -6.59 2.75
N GLN A 121 -10.44 -5.95 2.72
CA GLN A 121 -10.12 -4.94 3.73
C GLN A 121 -11.19 -3.84 3.74
N PRO A 122 -11.77 -3.50 4.89
CA PRO A 122 -12.78 -2.44 4.96
C PRO A 122 -12.18 -1.12 4.47
N THR A 123 -12.88 -0.43 3.57
CA THR A 123 -12.44 0.89 3.04
C THR A 123 -12.39 1.96 4.15
N ASP A 124 -13.27 1.84 5.16
CA ASP A 124 -13.46 2.80 6.24
C ASP A 124 -13.38 2.13 7.62
N SER A 125 -12.37 1.31 7.86
CA SER A 125 -12.16 0.70 9.17
C SER A 125 -11.75 1.73 10.22
N PRO A 126 -12.37 1.76 11.41
CA PRO A 126 -11.97 2.64 12.50
C PRO A 126 -10.54 2.34 13.03
N LEU A 127 -9.92 1.25 12.56
CA LEU A 127 -8.56 0.88 12.92
C LEU A 127 -7.50 1.76 12.22
N TYR A 128 -7.77 2.35 11.05
CA TYR A 128 -6.78 3.18 10.34
C TYR A 128 -6.37 4.45 11.11
N PRO A 129 -7.28 5.25 11.66
CA PRO A 129 -6.90 6.39 12.49
C PRO A 129 -6.09 5.98 13.72
N LEU A 130 -6.44 4.86 14.34
CA LEU A 130 -5.75 4.32 15.50
C LEU A 130 -4.32 3.87 15.18
N LEU A 131 -4.14 3.15 14.06
CA LEU A 131 -2.82 2.74 13.57
C LEU A 131 -1.96 3.94 13.16
N THR A 132 -2.58 4.99 12.60
CA THR A 132 -1.89 6.24 12.29
C THR A 132 -1.42 6.93 13.57
N ALA A 133 -2.28 7.06 14.58
CA ALA A 133 -1.92 7.64 15.88
C ALA A 133 -0.80 6.84 16.58
N ALA A 134 -0.81 5.51 16.48
CA ALA A 134 0.27 4.67 16.98
C ALA A 134 1.60 4.93 16.25
N ALA A 135 1.57 5.12 14.92
CA ALA A 135 2.76 5.46 14.17
C ALA A 135 3.30 6.85 14.52
N ASP A 136 2.41 7.81 14.78
CA ASP A 136 2.80 9.15 15.22
C ASP A 136 3.48 9.10 16.59
N PHE A 137 2.94 8.30 17.51
CA PHE A 137 3.57 8.05 18.81
C PHE A 137 4.97 7.45 18.66
N TYR A 138 5.12 6.37 17.89
CA TYR A 138 6.43 5.74 17.68
C TYR A 138 7.43 6.65 16.99
N ARG A 139 6.99 7.57 16.13
CA ARG A 139 7.88 8.55 15.46
C ARG A 139 8.44 9.63 16.41
N GLN A 140 7.74 9.95 17.49
CA GLN A 140 8.22 10.91 18.50
C GLN A 140 9.40 10.32 19.29
N GLU A 141 9.41 9.00 19.49
CA GLU A 141 10.46 8.26 20.14
C GLU A 141 11.46 7.76 19.08
N ALA A 142 12.58 8.43 18.92
CA ALA A 142 13.54 8.12 17.85
C ALA A 142 14.65 7.18 18.32
N ALA A 143 14.80 6.05 17.64
CA ALA A 143 15.99 5.18 17.76
C ALA A 143 17.16 5.71 16.91
N VAL A 144 17.50 7.00 17.06
CA VAL A 144 18.43 7.72 16.17
C VAL A 144 19.79 7.06 16.10
N ASP A 145 20.35 6.68 17.24
CA ASP A 145 21.70 6.09 17.28
C ASP A 145 21.75 4.72 16.61
N TYR A 146 20.69 3.91 16.80
CA TYR A 146 20.61 2.62 16.13
C TYR A 146 20.51 2.79 14.62
N LEU A 147 19.64 3.68 14.12
CA LEU A 147 19.47 3.91 12.69
C LEU A 147 20.74 4.47 12.05
N LYS A 148 21.43 5.41 12.73
CA LYS A 148 22.74 5.92 12.31
C LYS A 148 23.81 4.83 12.28
N GLY A 149 23.86 3.98 13.30
CA GLY A 149 24.76 2.83 13.37
C GLY A 149 24.55 1.81 12.24
N ARG A 150 23.36 1.80 11.64
CA ARG A 150 23.02 1.03 10.44
C ARG A 150 23.25 1.78 9.13
N GLY A 151 23.83 2.99 9.17
CA GLY A 151 24.09 3.81 8.01
C GLY A 151 22.85 4.46 7.39
N LEU A 152 21.72 4.51 8.11
CA LEU A 152 20.48 5.10 7.61
C LEU A 152 20.45 6.60 7.88
N THR A 153 20.03 7.38 6.86
CA THR A 153 19.82 8.82 7.00
C THR A 153 18.46 9.13 7.61
N GLY A 154 18.34 10.33 8.19
CA GLY A 154 17.05 10.83 8.69
C GLY A 154 16.01 11.02 7.58
N GLU A 155 16.44 11.20 6.33
CA GLU A 155 15.56 11.27 5.17
C GLU A 155 14.88 9.91 4.91
N ILE A 156 15.68 8.86 4.80
CA ILE A 156 15.17 7.49 4.61
C ILE A 156 14.27 7.05 5.78
N ALA A 157 14.68 7.36 7.02
CA ALA A 157 13.87 7.05 8.20
C ALA A 157 12.49 7.73 8.14
N ARG A 158 12.42 8.97 7.64
CA ARG A 158 11.19 9.73 7.44
C ARG A 158 10.35 9.18 6.29
N ASP A 159 10.96 8.83 5.16
CA ASP A 159 10.29 8.27 3.98
C ASP A 159 9.53 6.97 4.33
N PHE A 160 10.17 6.12 5.11
CA PHE A 160 9.59 4.85 5.58
C PHE A 160 8.78 5.02 6.88
N GLY A 161 8.80 6.19 7.51
CA GLY A 161 8.08 6.48 8.75
C GLY A 161 8.58 5.68 9.95
N LEU A 162 9.88 5.41 10.01
CA LEU A 162 10.47 4.62 11.09
C LEU A 162 10.29 5.33 12.44
N GLY A 163 10.11 4.52 13.49
CA GLY A 163 9.96 5.00 14.85
C GLY A 163 10.55 4.02 15.86
N PHE A 164 10.24 4.25 17.15
CA PHE A 164 10.69 3.40 18.24
C PHE A 164 9.55 3.17 19.23
N ALA A 165 9.35 1.94 19.62
CA ALA A 165 8.49 1.56 20.74
C ALA A 165 9.34 1.56 22.00
N PRO A 166 9.12 2.48 22.97
CA PRO A 166 9.96 2.60 24.15
C PRO A 166 9.86 1.34 25.05
N PRO A 167 10.87 1.10 25.89
CA PRO A 167 10.80 0.03 26.88
C PRO A 167 9.70 0.31 27.89
N GLY A 168 9.05 -0.74 28.40
CA GLY A 168 7.91 -0.64 29.33
C GLY A 168 6.69 -1.39 28.80
N TRP A 169 5.67 -1.53 29.65
CA TRP A 169 4.56 -2.44 29.37
C TRP A 169 3.32 -1.75 28.80
N ASP A 170 3.17 -0.43 28.98
CA ASP A 170 1.92 0.29 28.78
C ASP A 170 2.08 1.73 28.27
N ASN A 171 3.18 2.01 27.57
CA ASN A 171 3.46 3.36 27.05
C ASN A 171 2.44 3.79 25.99
N LEU A 172 2.24 2.96 24.96
CA LEU A 172 1.24 3.20 23.92
C LEU A 172 -0.18 3.13 24.48
N LEU A 173 -0.44 2.16 25.37
CA LEU A 173 -1.71 2.02 26.03
C LEU A 173 -2.09 3.31 26.78
N LYS A 174 -1.21 3.87 27.58
CA LYS A 174 -1.44 5.12 28.30
C LYS A 174 -1.58 6.34 27.39
N HIS A 175 -0.84 6.34 26.28
CA HIS A 175 -0.85 7.46 25.35
C HIS A 175 -2.15 7.53 24.53
N LEU A 176 -2.65 6.40 24.04
CA LEU A 176 -3.80 6.35 23.13
C LEU A 176 -5.12 5.96 23.79
N SER A 177 -5.10 5.32 24.97
CA SER A 177 -6.33 4.78 25.54
C SER A 177 -6.99 5.75 26.50
N SER A 178 -8.24 6.13 26.23
CA SER A 178 -9.10 6.88 27.15
C SER A 178 -10.11 5.96 27.88
N ASP A 179 -10.48 4.84 27.29
CA ASP A 179 -11.52 3.95 27.80
C ASP A 179 -11.35 2.49 27.33
N THR A 180 -12.20 1.61 27.87
CA THR A 180 -12.17 0.17 27.58
C THR A 180 -12.50 -0.15 26.12
N LEU A 181 -13.35 0.66 25.46
CA LEU A 181 -13.73 0.44 24.07
C LEU A 181 -12.54 0.69 23.14
N GLN A 182 -11.80 1.78 23.40
CA GLN A 182 -10.59 2.10 22.66
C GLN A 182 -9.49 1.06 22.87
N GLN A 183 -9.34 0.53 24.11
CA GLN A 183 -8.41 -0.59 24.36
C GLN A 183 -8.77 -1.83 23.52
N LYS A 184 -10.07 -2.15 23.39
CA LYS A 184 -10.50 -3.26 22.54
C LYS A 184 -10.14 -3.02 21.09
N ALA A 185 -10.37 -1.82 20.56
CA ALA A 185 -9.95 -1.47 19.21
C ALA A 185 -8.43 -1.56 19.03
N MET A 186 -7.63 -1.23 20.05
CA MET A 186 -6.17 -1.41 20.03
C MET A 186 -5.76 -2.88 20.00
N ILE A 187 -6.51 -3.78 20.67
CA ILE A 187 -6.29 -5.24 20.57
C ILE A 187 -6.63 -5.71 19.16
N ASP A 188 -7.78 -5.31 18.61
CA ASP A 188 -8.22 -5.67 17.26
C ASP A 188 -7.24 -5.15 16.18
N ALA A 189 -6.58 -4.02 16.43
CA ALA A 189 -5.50 -3.47 15.60
C ALA A 189 -4.15 -4.18 15.77
N GLY A 190 -4.04 -5.12 16.72
CA GLY A 190 -2.80 -5.83 17.04
C GLY A 190 -1.73 -4.96 17.71
N LEU A 191 -2.13 -3.86 18.36
CA LEU A 191 -1.25 -2.95 19.10
C LEU A 191 -1.05 -3.39 20.56
N LEU A 192 -2.06 -4.01 21.15
CA LEU A 192 -2.05 -4.55 22.52
C LEU A 192 -2.15 -6.07 22.54
N ILE A 193 -1.73 -6.63 23.64
CA ILE A 193 -1.95 -8.03 24.01
C ILE A 193 -2.80 -8.04 25.29
N GLU A 194 -3.85 -8.86 25.32
CA GLU A 194 -4.60 -9.18 26.52
C GLU A 194 -4.18 -10.57 27.01
N ASN A 195 -3.73 -10.65 28.24
CA ASN A 195 -3.39 -11.92 28.87
C ASN A 195 -4.69 -12.66 29.22
N ALA A 196 -4.88 -13.86 28.68
CA ALA A 196 -6.10 -14.61 28.81
C ALA A 196 -6.42 -15.04 30.27
N GLU A 197 -5.40 -15.20 31.12
CA GLU A 197 -5.58 -15.64 32.51
C GLU A 197 -5.87 -14.48 33.48
N THR A 198 -5.20 -13.32 33.22
CA THR A 198 -5.27 -12.19 34.17
C THR A 198 -6.11 -11.04 33.68
N GLY A 199 -6.51 -11.04 32.40
CA GLY A 199 -7.18 -9.90 31.72
C GLY A 199 -6.32 -8.65 31.59
N LYS A 200 -5.04 -8.71 31.96
CA LYS A 200 -4.13 -7.56 31.86
C LYS A 200 -3.81 -7.25 30.41
N ARG A 201 -3.86 -5.97 30.07
CA ARG A 201 -3.54 -5.44 28.74
C ARG A 201 -2.19 -4.75 28.77
N TYR A 202 -1.38 -4.96 27.74
CA TYR A 202 -0.05 -4.37 27.63
C TYR A 202 0.36 -4.20 26.16
N ASP A 203 1.32 -3.31 25.92
CA ASP A 203 1.82 -2.98 24.59
C ASP A 203 2.45 -4.22 23.93
N ARG A 204 2.05 -4.48 22.67
CA ARG A 204 2.62 -5.58 21.89
C ARG A 204 4.08 -5.33 21.55
N PHE A 205 4.40 -4.09 21.17
CA PHE A 205 5.74 -3.69 20.79
C PHE A 205 6.40 -2.92 21.93
N ARG A 206 7.57 -3.36 22.35
CA ARG A 206 8.35 -2.79 23.44
C ARG A 206 9.84 -2.92 23.13
N ASP A 207 10.59 -1.85 23.34
CA ASP A 207 12.04 -1.77 23.07
C ASP A 207 12.40 -2.24 21.66
N ARG A 208 11.69 -1.67 20.65
CA ARG A 208 11.83 -2.08 19.23
C ARG A 208 11.83 -0.90 18.30
N VAL A 209 12.69 -0.96 17.30
CA VAL A 209 12.56 -0.12 16.10
C VAL A 209 11.30 -0.56 15.37
N MET A 210 10.45 0.42 15.00
CA MET A 210 9.15 0.20 14.40
C MET A 210 9.16 0.50 12.90
N PHE A 211 8.60 -0.41 12.13
CA PHE A 211 8.44 -0.36 10.69
C PHE A 211 6.95 -0.34 10.37
N PRO A 212 6.35 0.83 10.05
CA PRO A 212 4.96 0.88 9.62
C PRO A 212 4.78 0.12 8.30
N ILE A 213 3.80 -0.77 8.26
CA ILE A 213 3.41 -1.50 7.05
C ILE A 213 2.24 -0.75 6.44
N ARG A 214 2.33 -0.41 5.16
CA ARG A 214 1.32 0.36 4.44
C ARG A 214 0.64 -0.48 3.37
N ASP A 215 -0.65 -0.21 3.18
CA ASP A 215 -1.38 -0.73 2.04
C ASP A 215 -1.04 0.08 0.75
N THR A 216 -1.62 -0.31 -0.37
CA THR A 216 -1.40 0.36 -1.67
C THR A 216 -1.88 1.82 -1.71
N ARG A 217 -2.72 2.25 -0.76
CA ARG A 217 -3.18 3.65 -0.57
C ARG A 217 -2.29 4.46 0.39
N GLY A 218 -1.27 3.85 0.97
CA GLY A 218 -0.38 4.48 1.95
C GLY A 218 -0.91 4.52 3.38
N ARG A 219 -2.08 3.91 3.65
CA ARG A 219 -2.63 3.83 5.00
C ARG A 219 -1.84 2.81 5.81
N ILE A 220 -1.56 3.12 7.07
CA ILE A 220 -0.89 2.19 7.97
C ILE A 220 -1.87 1.09 8.36
N ILE A 221 -1.50 -0.16 8.12
CA ILE A 221 -2.32 -1.35 8.37
C ILE A 221 -1.74 -2.26 9.45
N ALA A 222 -0.45 -2.14 9.73
CA ALA A 222 0.26 -2.97 10.71
C ALA A 222 1.64 -2.40 11.00
N PHE A 223 2.38 -3.11 11.86
CA PHE A 223 3.77 -2.82 12.19
C PHE A 223 4.63 -4.08 12.21
N GLY A 224 5.89 -3.92 11.78
CA GLY A 224 6.99 -4.76 12.15
C GLY A 224 7.78 -4.10 13.27
N GLY A 225 8.37 -4.89 14.16
CA GLY A 225 9.24 -4.38 15.23
C GLY A 225 10.52 -5.20 15.33
N ARG A 226 11.69 -4.56 15.40
CA ARG A 226 13.00 -5.19 15.57
C ARG A 226 13.62 -4.75 16.88
N VAL A 227 14.07 -5.71 17.71
CA VAL A 227 14.80 -5.38 18.97
C VAL A 227 16.11 -4.67 18.67
N LEU A 228 16.52 -3.81 19.60
CA LEU A 228 17.83 -3.14 19.53
C LEU A 228 18.97 -4.08 19.96
N GLY A 229 18.70 -4.92 20.96
CA GLY A 229 19.64 -5.90 21.53
C GLY A 229 19.42 -7.33 21.02
N ASP A 230 19.75 -8.31 21.89
CA ASP A 230 19.72 -9.74 21.58
C ASP A 230 18.43 -10.45 22.02
N ASP A 231 17.43 -9.70 22.47
CA ASP A 231 16.15 -10.24 22.90
C ASP A 231 15.45 -11.00 21.76
N LYS A 232 14.73 -12.04 22.12
CA LYS A 232 13.96 -12.85 21.17
C LYS A 232 12.46 -12.59 21.31
N PRO A 233 11.71 -12.61 20.20
CA PRO A 233 12.16 -12.77 18.83
C PRO A 233 12.81 -11.49 18.27
N LYS A 234 13.85 -11.64 17.44
CA LYS A 234 14.57 -10.53 16.79
C LYS A 234 13.61 -9.62 16.01
N TYR A 235 12.68 -10.20 15.27
CA TYR A 235 11.59 -9.51 14.58
C TYR A 235 10.24 -9.97 15.12
N LEU A 236 9.34 -9.03 15.32
CA LEU A 236 7.96 -9.25 15.74
C LEU A 236 7.04 -8.48 14.78
N ASN A 237 6.05 -9.14 14.21
CA ASN A 237 5.04 -8.51 13.37
C ASN A 237 3.69 -8.42 14.08
N SER A 238 2.85 -7.47 13.64
CA SER A 238 1.43 -7.48 14.01
C SER A 238 0.82 -8.85 13.71
N PRO A 239 -0.18 -9.29 14.47
CA PRO A 239 -0.97 -10.48 14.15
C PRO A 239 -1.80 -10.23 12.89
N GLU A 240 -2.52 -11.25 12.42
CA GLU A 240 -3.61 -11.06 11.48
C GLU A 240 -4.67 -10.18 12.10
N THR A 241 -5.17 -9.19 11.35
CA THR A 241 -6.21 -8.25 11.80
C THR A 241 -7.24 -8.04 10.68
N PRO A 242 -8.39 -7.41 10.93
CA PRO A 242 -9.35 -7.09 9.87
C PRO A 242 -8.80 -6.26 8.72
N VAL A 243 -7.69 -5.52 8.94
CA VAL A 243 -7.06 -4.65 7.95
C VAL A 243 -5.69 -5.14 7.48
N PHE A 244 -5.17 -6.25 8.02
CA PHE A 244 -3.82 -6.74 7.72
C PHE A 244 -3.74 -8.26 7.60
N HIS A 245 -3.27 -8.74 6.45
CA HIS A 245 -3.04 -10.16 6.15
C HIS A 245 -1.63 -10.36 5.61
N LYS A 246 -0.75 -11.00 6.40
CA LYS A 246 0.68 -11.21 6.07
C LYS A 246 0.90 -11.88 4.72
N GLY A 247 0.04 -12.82 4.36
CA GLY A 247 0.13 -13.55 3.10
C GLY A 247 -0.30 -12.74 1.86
N GLN A 248 -0.73 -11.49 2.02
CA GLN A 248 -1.20 -10.62 0.95
C GLN A 248 -0.43 -9.31 0.85
N GLU A 249 0.19 -8.84 1.94
CA GLU A 249 0.84 -7.55 2.01
C GLU A 249 2.36 -7.69 1.83
N LEU A 250 2.96 -6.67 1.21
CA LEU A 250 4.40 -6.57 0.97
C LEU A 250 4.90 -5.25 1.55
N TYR A 251 5.94 -5.32 2.38
CA TYR A 251 6.60 -4.13 2.90
C TYR A 251 7.33 -3.39 1.78
N GLY A 252 7.20 -2.08 1.75
CA GLY A 252 7.87 -1.23 0.76
C GLY A 252 7.11 -1.09 -0.58
N LEU A 253 6.00 -1.81 -0.80
CA LEU A 253 5.28 -1.74 -2.07
C LEU A 253 4.66 -0.36 -2.33
N PHE A 254 4.10 0.27 -1.31
CA PHE A 254 3.60 1.65 -1.42
C PHE A 254 4.75 2.62 -1.73
N GLU A 255 5.86 2.52 -1.01
CA GLU A 255 7.04 3.35 -1.19
C GLU A 255 7.66 3.17 -2.59
N ALA A 256 7.73 1.93 -3.07
CA ALA A 256 8.21 1.62 -4.42
C ALA A 256 7.35 2.28 -5.49
N ARG A 257 6.02 2.16 -5.39
CA ARG A 257 5.08 2.78 -6.34
C ARG A 257 5.11 4.31 -6.27
N LYS A 258 5.18 4.88 -5.07
CA LYS A 258 5.22 6.33 -4.86
C LYS A 258 6.47 6.98 -5.45
N ASN A 259 7.61 6.30 -5.37
CA ASN A 259 8.90 6.86 -5.81
C ASN A 259 9.22 6.57 -7.30
N ASN A 260 8.52 5.63 -7.93
CA ASN A 260 8.78 5.22 -9.31
C ASN A 260 7.50 5.32 -10.14
N ARG A 261 7.42 6.28 -11.04
CA ARG A 261 6.25 6.48 -11.92
C ARG A 261 6.12 5.38 -12.98
N ASN A 262 7.26 4.93 -13.52
CA ASN A 262 7.34 3.84 -14.49
C ASN A 262 8.12 2.70 -13.82
N LEU A 263 7.39 1.86 -13.12
CA LEU A 263 7.98 0.73 -12.40
C LEU A 263 7.93 -0.50 -13.31
N ASP A 264 9.08 -0.85 -13.92
CA ASP A 264 9.18 -2.01 -14.83
C ASP A 264 9.62 -3.28 -14.10
N GLU A 265 10.22 -3.14 -12.91
CA GLU A 265 10.75 -4.24 -12.13
C GLU A 265 10.62 -3.97 -10.63
N ILE A 266 10.31 -5.02 -9.86
CA ILE A 266 10.39 -5.03 -8.40
C ILE A 266 11.43 -6.05 -7.94
N ILE A 267 12.26 -5.64 -6.96
CA ILE A 267 13.23 -6.51 -6.28
C ILE A 267 12.59 -7.01 -4.99
N VAL A 268 12.41 -8.32 -4.85
CA VAL A 268 11.91 -8.96 -3.63
C VAL A 268 13.07 -9.42 -2.78
N VAL A 269 13.18 -8.89 -1.56
CA VAL A 269 14.21 -9.20 -0.57
C VAL A 269 13.59 -9.86 0.67
N GLU A 270 14.43 -10.29 1.65
CA GLU A 270 13.96 -11.06 2.80
C GLU A 270 13.31 -10.21 3.90
N GLY A 271 13.83 -9.00 4.15
CA GLY A 271 13.44 -8.25 5.34
C GLY A 271 13.30 -6.75 5.16
N TYR A 272 12.74 -6.12 6.20
CA TYR A 272 12.50 -4.68 6.26
C TYR A 272 13.78 -3.86 6.04
N MET A 273 14.87 -4.28 6.69
CA MET A 273 16.14 -3.55 6.65
C MET A 273 16.79 -3.61 5.28
N ASP A 274 16.59 -4.70 4.53
CA ASP A 274 17.13 -4.86 3.18
C ASP A 274 16.43 -3.89 2.22
N VAL A 275 15.09 -3.78 2.31
CA VAL A 275 14.31 -2.79 1.55
C VAL A 275 14.83 -1.38 1.82
N ILE A 276 14.99 -1.03 3.10
CA ILE A 276 15.41 0.32 3.50
C ILE A 276 16.85 0.59 3.09
N ALA A 277 17.76 -0.40 3.23
CA ALA A 277 19.15 -0.26 2.84
C ALA A 277 19.29 -0.08 1.32
N LEU A 278 18.54 -0.81 0.51
CA LEU A 278 18.50 -0.63 -0.94
C LEU A 278 17.94 0.75 -1.32
N ALA A 279 16.85 1.18 -0.67
CA ALA A 279 16.28 2.51 -0.90
C ALA A 279 17.25 3.64 -0.53
N GLN A 280 18.07 3.47 0.53
CA GLN A 280 19.14 4.39 0.92
C GLN A 280 20.19 4.53 -0.19
N GLN A 281 20.46 3.47 -0.97
CA GLN A 281 21.37 3.46 -2.10
C GLN A 281 20.72 3.86 -3.43
N GLY A 282 19.47 4.35 -3.40
CA GLY A 282 18.72 4.79 -4.58
C GLY A 282 17.89 3.70 -5.27
N LEU A 283 17.98 2.44 -4.85
CA LEU A 283 17.17 1.33 -5.37
C LEU A 283 15.83 1.30 -4.64
N ARG A 284 14.90 2.15 -5.07
CA ARG A 284 13.60 2.38 -4.40
C ARG A 284 12.47 1.46 -4.90
N ASN A 285 12.80 0.43 -5.67
CA ASN A 285 11.87 -0.59 -6.18
C ASN A 285 11.96 -1.93 -5.43
N ALA A 286 12.50 -1.92 -4.20
CA ALA A 286 12.61 -3.11 -3.38
C ALA A 286 11.39 -3.30 -2.47
N VAL A 287 10.97 -4.55 -2.27
CA VAL A 287 9.89 -4.97 -1.35
C VAL A 287 10.31 -6.21 -0.57
N ALA A 288 9.66 -6.46 0.56
CA ALA A 288 9.90 -7.68 1.34
C ALA A 288 8.59 -8.35 1.77
N THR A 289 8.64 -9.66 1.96
CA THR A 289 7.59 -10.42 2.62
C THR A 289 7.63 -10.20 4.13
N LEU A 290 6.53 -10.47 4.81
CA LEU A 290 6.33 -10.12 6.23
C LEU A 290 6.63 -11.29 7.18
N GLY A 291 7.78 -11.94 7.01
CA GLY A 291 8.18 -13.11 7.80
C GLY A 291 7.41 -14.39 7.42
N THR A 292 6.90 -14.43 6.19
CA THR A 292 6.24 -15.60 5.59
C THR A 292 6.88 -15.91 4.24
N ALA A 293 6.76 -17.16 3.78
CA ALA A 293 7.17 -17.49 2.42
C ALA A 293 6.35 -16.68 1.39
N THR A 294 6.95 -16.41 0.24
CA THR A 294 6.26 -15.77 -0.89
C THR A 294 5.03 -16.60 -1.28
N SER A 295 3.86 -15.98 -1.20
CA SER A 295 2.56 -16.62 -1.49
C SER A 295 2.11 -16.35 -2.94
N GLU A 296 1.12 -17.10 -3.42
CA GLU A 296 0.48 -16.80 -4.71
C GLU A 296 -0.16 -15.41 -4.75
N GLU A 297 -0.69 -14.93 -3.60
CA GLU A 297 -1.30 -13.61 -3.51
C GLU A 297 -0.23 -12.51 -3.60
N HIS A 298 0.96 -12.73 -3.01
CA HIS A 298 2.10 -11.83 -3.21
C HIS A 298 2.48 -11.75 -4.69
N MET A 299 2.58 -12.89 -5.38
CA MET A 299 2.91 -12.93 -6.81
C MET A 299 1.83 -12.26 -7.68
N LYS A 300 0.56 -12.51 -7.38
CA LYS A 300 -0.54 -11.83 -8.06
C LYS A 300 -0.49 -10.31 -7.89
N ARG A 301 -0.14 -9.85 -6.70
CA ARG A 301 -0.04 -8.43 -6.39
C ARG A 301 1.17 -7.80 -7.10
N LEU A 302 2.32 -8.47 -7.12
CA LEU A 302 3.51 -8.01 -7.81
C LEU A 302 3.29 -7.89 -9.32
N PHE A 303 2.76 -8.94 -9.97
CA PHE A 303 2.52 -8.92 -11.43
C PHE A 303 1.37 -8.02 -11.88
N ARG A 304 0.57 -7.48 -10.96
CA ARG A 304 -0.36 -6.38 -11.27
C ARG A 304 0.34 -5.02 -11.35
N VAL A 305 1.50 -4.90 -10.73
CA VAL A 305 2.24 -3.63 -10.64
C VAL A 305 3.36 -3.59 -11.67
N VAL A 306 4.06 -4.72 -11.90
CA VAL A 306 5.23 -4.80 -12.78
C VAL A 306 5.23 -6.06 -13.62
N PRO A 307 5.80 -6.02 -14.84
CA PRO A 307 6.01 -7.22 -15.64
C PRO A 307 7.17 -8.10 -15.12
N ASN A 308 8.16 -7.52 -14.43
CA ASN A 308 9.37 -8.21 -14.01
C ASN A 308 9.51 -8.23 -12.48
N VAL A 309 9.85 -9.39 -11.92
CA VAL A 309 10.11 -9.57 -10.50
C VAL A 309 11.46 -10.27 -10.33
N LEU A 310 12.38 -9.60 -9.63
CA LEU A 310 13.71 -10.13 -9.30
C LEU A 310 13.72 -10.56 -7.82
N PHE A 311 14.09 -11.82 -7.55
CA PHE A 311 14.29 -12.31 -6.18
C PHE A 311 15.76 -12.17 -5.79
N CYS A 312 16.02 -11.46 -4.69
CA CYS A 312 17.35 -11.25 -4.13
C CYS A 312 17.32 -11.66 -2.65
N PHE A 313 17.63 -12.93 -2.40
CA PHE A 313 17.64 -13.55 -1.08
C PHE A 313 19.06 -13.87 -0.64
N ASP A 314 19.26 -14.14 0.66
CA ASP A 314 20.54 -14.49 1.23
C ASP A 314 21.13 -15.76 0.56
N GLY A 315 22.44 -15.79 0.38
CA GLY A 315 23.13 -16.90 -0.27
C GLY A 315 23.23 -18.18 0.57
N ASP A 316 22.63 -18.22 1.74
CA ASP A 316 22.58 -19.40 2.60
C ASP A 316 21.54 -20.43 2.14
N GLN A 317 21.45 -21.57 2.83
CA GLN A 317 20.51 -22.63 2.43
C GLN A 317 19.04 -22.21 2.59
N ALA A 318 18.73 -21.35 3.57
CA ALA A 318 17.38 -20.89 3.82
C ALA A 318 16.91 -19.94 2.70
N GLY A 319 17.75 -18.99 2.30
CA GLY A 319 17.48 -18.05 1.21
C GLY A 319 17.36 -18.76 -0.15
N ARG A 320 18.25 -19.73 -0.45
CA ARG A 320 18.12 -20.56 -1.66
C ARG A 320 16.80 -21.34 -1.68
N ASN A 321 16.39 -21.93 -0.55
CA ASN A 321 15.11 -22.62 -0.46
C ASN A 321 13.91 -21.66 -0.59
N ALA A 322 14.02 -20.43 -0.10
CA ALA A 322 12.99 -19.40 -0.24
C ALA A 322 12.87 -18.96 -1.70
N ALA A 323 13.99 -18.74 -2.40
CA ALA A 323 14.02 -18.39 -3.82
C ALA A 323 13.38 -19.49 -4.68
N TRP A 324 13.71 -20.76 -4.40
CA TRP A 324 13.12 -21.89 -5.13
C TRP A 324 11.61 -21.97 -4.96
N ARG A 325 11.08 -21.81 -3.71
CA ARG A 325 9.63 -21.79 -3.46
C ARG A 325 8.93 -20.63 -4.16
N ALA A 326 9.56 -19.45 -4.18
CA ALA A 326 9.04 -18.28 -4.87
C ALA A 326 8.94 -18.51 -6.39
N LEU A 327 9.97 -19.16 -6.98
CA LEU A 327 9.98 -19.54 -8.38
C LEU A 327 8.88 -20.56 -8.70
N GLU A 328 8.73 -21.64 -7.90
CA GLU A 328 7.65 -22.60 -8.07
C GLU A 328 6.27 -21.97 -7.98
N CYS A 329 6.09 -21.02 -7.06
CA CYS A 329 4.85 -20.25 -6.90
C CYS A 329 4.55 -19.41 -8.16
N SER A 330 5.57 -18.83 -8.78
CA SER A 330 5.47 -18.05 -10.01
C SER A 330 5.13 -18.92 -11.22
N CYS A 331 5.79 -20.09 -11.35
CA CYS A 331 5.62 -21.01 -12.49
C CYS A 331 4.26 -21.71 -12.53
N ARG A 332 3.58 -21.88 -11.40
CA ARG A 332 2.21 -22.44 -11.39
C ARG A 332 1.19 -21.60 -12.16
N LYS A 333 1.47 -20.31 -12.35
CA LYS A 333 0.66 -19.41 -13.20
C LYS A 333 1.04 -19.41 -14.67
N ALA A 334 2.29 -19.73 -15.01
CA ALA A 334 2.75 -19.80 -16.40
C ALA A 334 2.13 -20.96 -17.22
N LYS A 335 1.30 -21.81 -16.59
CA LYS A 335 0.56 -22.88 -17.27
C LYS A 335 -0.74 -22.43 -17.95
N THR A 336 -1.08 -21.16 -17.91
CA THR A 336 -2.08 -20.60 -18.85
C THR A 336 -1.31 -20.18 -20.10
N PRO A 337 -1.54 -20.82 -21.27
CA PRO A 337 -0.88 -20.38 -22.49
C PRO A 337 -1.33 -18.95 -22.76
N ILE A 338 -0.35 -18.07 -22.92
CA ILE A 338 -0.57 -16.76 -23.53
C ILE A 338 -1.01 -17.03 -24.97
N PRO A 339 -2.18 -16.59 -25.40
CA PRO A 339 -2.62 -16.73 -26.79
C PRO A 339 -1.76 -15.89 -27.74
#